data_5270939b1c8acb25f498cf05bc4969c4
#
_entry.id   5270939b1c8acb25f498cf05bc4969c4
#
_cell.length_a   1.000
_cell.length_b   1.000
_cell.length_c   1.000
_cell.angle_alpha   90.00
_cell.angle_beta   90.00
_cell.angle_gamma   90.00
#
_symmetry.space_group_name_H-M   'P 1'
#
loop_
_entity.id
_entity.type
_entity.pdbx_description
1 polymer ?
#
loop_
_entity_poly.entity_id
_entity_poly.type
_entity_poly.pdbx_seq_one_letter_code
_entity_poly.pdbx_strand_id
1 'polypeptide(L)'
;HSFPTRRSSDLNRQIMGTAPENIRHFIELRGIGIVNVARVYGVGAVKLSESLDLVVQLEAWDPTKNYQRTGLESEYYDILGVSIPSTSIPVSPGRNLAVVLETAAINNRQKKMGYNAAKELLIRLGLDDKMD
;
A
#
# COMPACT_ATOMS: atom_id res chain seq x y z
N HIS A 1 -5.47 -15.02 8.87
CA HIS A 1 -5.31 -13.63 9.28
C HIS A 1 -6.64 -12.98 9.50
N SER A 2 -6.75 -12.30 10.60
CA SER A 2 -7.99 -11.65 10.98
C SER A 2 -7.80 -10.14 10.85
N PHE A 3 -8.72 -9.49 10.12
CA PHE A 3 -8.70 -8.04 9.96
C PHE A 3 -10.00 -7.48 10.52
N PRO A 4 -10.05 -7.21 11.84
CA PRO A 4 -11.28 -6.70 12.43
C PRO A 4 -11.67 -5.35 11.83
N THR A 5 -12.95 -5.18 11.56
CA THR A 5 -13.49 -3.91 11.10
C THR A 5 -13.75 -3.00 12.28
N ARG A 6 -13.36 -1.77 12.15
CA ARG A 6 -13.60 -0.76 13.17
C ARG A 6 -14.45 0.36 12.60
N ARG A 7 -15.50 0.72 13.31
CA ARG A 7 -16.33 1.88 12.97
C ARG A 7 -16.13 2.95 14.03
N SER A 8 -15.66 4.11 13.60
CA SER A 8 -15.64 5.27 14.48
C SER A 8 -16.85 6.16 14.23
N SER A 9 -17.33 6.18 12.98
CA SER A 9 -18.55 6.87 12.60
C SER A 9 -19.05 6.22 11.31
N ASP A 10 -20.22 6.64 10.84
CA ASP A 10 -20.81 6.08 9.64
C ASP A 10 -19.99 6.27 8.39
N LEU A 11 -19.15 7.31 8.35
CA LEU A 11 -18.35 7.65 7.19
C LEU A 11 -16.91 7.16 7.24
N ASN A 12 -16.44 6.76 8.43
CA ASN A 12 -15.03 6.42 8.64
C ASN A 12 -14.87 4.97 9.08
N ARG A 13 -15.08 4.08 8.12
CA ARG A 13 -14.82 2.66 8.36
C ARG A 13 -13.35 2.38 8.06
N GLN A 14 -12.70 1.70 8.97
CA GLN A 14 -11.29 1.36 8.84
C GLN A 14 -11.10 -0.14 9.04
N ILE A 15 -10.13 -0.68 8.35
CA ILE A 15 -9.67 -2.05 8.57
C ILE A 15 -8.41 -1.98 9.40
N MET A 16 -8.41 -2.68 10.53
CA MET A 16 -7.26 -2.73 11.42
C MET A 16 -6.56 -4.07 11.25
N GLY A 17 -5.25 -4.04 11.07
CA GLY A 17 -4.44 -5.23 10.98
C GLY A 17 -3.70 -5.48 12.28
N THR A 18 -3.65 -6.73 12.71
CA THR A 18 -2.86 -7.13 13.88
C THR A 18 -2.16 -8.44 13.56
N ALA A 19 -1.02 -8.66 14.19
CA ALA A 19 -0.35 -9.95 14.10
C ALA A 19 -0.86 -10.88 15.21
N PRO A 20 -0.99 -12.18 14.94
CA PRO A 20 -1.31 -13.13 16.01
C PRO A 20 -0.29 -13.05 17.14
N GLU A 21 -0.76 -13.21 18.37
CA GLU A 21 0.09 -13.02 19.56
C GLU A 21 1.32 -13.91 19.57
N ASN A 22 1.17 -15.16 19.14
CA ASN A 22 2.25 -16.14 19.20
C ASN A 22 3.37 -15.93 18.17
N ILE A 23 3.13 -15.10 17.14
CA ILE A 23 4.16 -14.78 16.14
C ILE A 23 4.41 -13.28 16.04
N ARG A 24 3.87 -12.52 16.97
CA ARG A 24 4.01 -11.06 16.98
C ARG A 24 5.47 -10.66 17.03
N HIS A 25 5.84 -9.69 16.19
CA HIS A 25 7.18 -9.12 16.07
C HIS A 25 8.17 -9.99 15.28
N PHE A 26 7.78 -11.17 14.84
CA PHE A 26 8.66 -12.01 14.04
C PHE A 26 8.39 -11.84 12.55
N ILE A 27 9.45 -11.76 11.78
CA ILE A 27 9.38 -11.77 10.32
C ILE A 27 10.41 -12.74 9.77
N GLU A 28 10.14 -13.24 8.58
CA GLU A 28 11.08 -14.08 7.86
C GLU A 28 11.73 -13.26 6.75
N LEU A 29 13.04 -13.22 6.75
CA LEU A 29 13.82 -12.53 5.73
C LEU A 29 14.64 -13.55 4.96
N ARG A 30 14.45 -13.57 3.65
CA ARG A 30 15.20 -14.50 2.80
C ARG A 30 16.70 -14.25 2.92
N GLY A 31 17.45 -15.33 3.12
CA GLY A 31 18.89 -15.28 3.29
C GLY A 31 19.34 -15.00 4.72
N ILE A 32 18.44 -14.56 5.58
CA ILE A 32 18.76 -14.29 6.99
C ILE A 32 18.03 -15.24 7.91
N GLY A 33 16.73 -15.45 7.68
CA GLY A 33 15.90 -16.34 8.49
C GLY A 33 14.89 -15.55 9.31
N ILE A 34 14.49 -16.13 10.43
CA ILE A 34 13.50 -15.54 11.32
C ILE A 34 14.16 -14.49 12.21
N VAL A 35 13.57 -13.30 12.24
CA VAL A 35 14.10 -12.16 12.99
C VAL A 35 13.00 -11.62 13.91
N ASN A 36 13.36 -11.31 15.15
CA ASN A 36 12.47 -10.56 16.05
C ASN A 36 12.75 -9.08 15.87
N VAL A 37 11.84 -8.39 15.20
CA VAL A 37 12.01 -6.99 14.82
C VAL A 37 12.13 -6.08 16.05
N ALA A 38 11.37 -6.37 17.10
CA ALA A 38 11.43 -5.57 18.32
C ALA A 38 12.79 -5.64 19.00
N ARG A 39 13.46 -6.80 18.92
CA ARG A 39 14.78 -6.96 19.54
C ARG A 39 15.89 -6.34 18.69
N VAL A 40 15.73 -6.38 17.38
CA VAL A 40 16.75 -5.85 16.47
C VAL A 40 16.67 -4.31 16.35
N TYR A 41 15.46 -3.78 16.25
CA TYR A 41 15.24 -2.36 15.98
C TYR A 41 14.59 -1.60 17.12
N GLY A 42 14.21 -2.27 18.21
CA GLY A 42 13.56 -1.66 19.34
C GLY A 42 12.04 -1.71 19.26
N VAL A 43 11.39 -1.48 20.39
CA VAL A 43 9.92 -1.55 20.48
C VAL A 43 9.22 -0.46 19.66
N GLY A 44 9.90 0.62 19.34
CA GLY A 44 9.34 1.66 18.50
C GLY A 44 9.16 1.26 17.04
N ALA A 45 9.77 0.14 16.63
CA ALA A 45 9.67 -0.35 15.24
C ALA A 45 8.45 -1.26 15.02
N VAL A 46 7.68 -1.56 16.06
CA VAL A 46 6.53 -2.45 15.97
C VAL A 46 5.29 -1.78 16.55
N LYS A 47 4.13 -2.22 16.06
CA LYS A 47 2.84 -1.78 16.57
C LYS A 47 1.97 -2.98 16.88
N LEU A 48 1.08 -2.87 17.84
CA LEU A 48 0.12 -3.92 18.13
C LEU A 48 -0.97 -4.00 17.07
N SER A 49 -1.34 -2.87 16.51
CA SER A 49 -2.31 -2.80 15.43
C SER A 49 -2.04 -1.57 14.57
N GLU A 50 -2.47 -1.64 13.33
CA GLU A 50 -2.35 -0.51 12.41
C GLU A 50 -3.50 -0.56 11.42
N SER A 51 -3.98 0.59 11.00
CA SER A 51 -5.00 0.65 9.96
C SER A 51 -4.37 0.36 8.60
N LEU A 52 -5.12 -0.30 7.73
CA LEU A 52 -4.69 -0.57 6.37
C LEU A 52 -4.99 0.63 5.49
N ASP A 53 -3.97 1.21 4.91
CA ASP A 53 -4.10 2.41 4.07
C ASP A 53 -3.98 2.11 2.59
N LEU A 54 -3.30 1.02 2.24
CA LEU A 54 -3.03 0.69 0.85
C LEU A 54 -2.86 -0.81 0.71
N VAL A 55 -3.45 -1.37 -0.32
CA VAL A 55 -3.23 -2.75 -0.72
C VAL A 55 -2.34 -2.76 -1.95
N VAL A 56 -1.24 -3.48 -1.89
CA VAL A 56 -0.35 -3.64 -3.04
C VAL A 56 -0.46 -5.09 -3.51
N GLN A 57 -0.86 -5.26 -4.76
CA GLN A 57 -0.93 -6.57 -5.37
C GLN A 57 0.32 -6.77 -6.23
N LEU A 58 1.12 -7.74 -5.85
CA LEU A 58 2.33 -8.08 -6.60
C LEU A 58 1.96 -9.10 -7.66
N GLU A 59 2.37 -8.86 -8.89
CA GLU A 59 2.12 -9.79 -9.97
C GLU A 59 3.37 -10.00 -10.81
N ALA A 60 3.45 -11.16 -11.45
CA ALA A 60 4.58 -11.45 -12.33
C ALA A 60 4.54 -10.50 -13.52
N TRP A 61 5.71 -10.07 -13.98
CA TRP A 61 5.81 -9.22 -15.16
C TRP A 61 5.25 -9.97 -16.39
N ASP A 62 4.36 -9.31 -17.10
CA ASP A 62 3.77 -9.84 -18.33
C ASP A 62 3.94 -8.79 -19.44
N PRO A 63 4.80 -9.06 -20.42
CA PRO A 63 5.06 -8.08 -21.48
C PRO A 63 3.87 -7.83 -22.39
N THR A 64 2.86 -8.70 -22.36
CA THR A 64 1.65 -8.49 -23.18
C THR A 64 0.60 -7.63 -22.48
N LYS A 65 0.77 -7.40 -21.16
CA LYS A 65 -0.18 -6.63 -20.38
C LYS A 65 0.15 -5.14 -20.46
N ASN A 66 -0.89 -4.33 -20.56
CA ASN A 66 -0.74 -2.89 -20.56
C ASN A 66 -0.82 -2.38 -19.11
N TYR A 67 0.29 -1.90 -18.58
CA TYR A 67 0.33 -1.39 -17.21
C TYR A 67 0.03 0.10 -17.19
N GLN A 68 -0.78 0.51 -16.20
CA GLN A 68 -1.05 1.90 -16.00
C GLN A 68 0.21 2.62 -15.52
N ARG A 69 0.57 3.69 -16.21
CA ARG A 69 1.81 4.44 -15.92
C ARG A 69 1.58 5.77 -15.24
N THR A 70 0.39 6.34 -15.39
CA THR A 70 0.13 7.68 -14.88
C THR A 70 -0.39 7.69 -13.45
N GLY A 71 -1.01 6.61 -13.01
CA GLY A 71 -1.63 6.56 -11.69
C GLY A 71 -2.89 7.40 -11.57
N LEU A 72 -3.52 7.74 -12.68
CA LEU A 72 -4.73 8.54 -12.67
C LEU A 72 -5.97 7.77 -12.28
N GLU A 73 -6.03 6.50 -12.68
CA GLU A 73 -7.15 5.65 -12.31
C GLU A 73 -7.00 5.20 -10.87
N SER A 74 -8.11 5.22 -10.14
CA SER A 74 -8.16 4.75 -8.77
C SER A 74 -8.65 3.33 -8.73
N GLU A 75 -7.86 2.46 -8.13
CA GLU A 75 -8.23 1.07 -7.90
C GLU A 75 -8.48 0.87 -6.43
N TYR A 76 -9.39 -0.04 -6.11
CA TYR A 76 -9.75 -0.35 -4.73
C TYR A 76 -9.84 -1.85 -4.54
N TYR A 77 -9.56 -2.27 -3.34
CA TYR A 77 -9.67 -3.66 -2.92
C TYR A 77 -10.64 -3.73 -1.75
N ASP A 78 -11.63 -4.60 -1.83
CA ASP A 78 -12.64 -4.72 -0.79
C ASP A 78 -12.19 -5.70 0.28
N ILE A 79 -12.15 -5.25 1.53
CA ILE A 79 -11.85 -6.09 2.68
C ILE A 79 -12.97 -5.87 3.68
N LEU A 80 -13.73 -6.92 3.98
CA LEU A 80 -14.82 -6.88 4.95
C LEU A 80 -15.82 -5.75 4.67
N GLY A 81 -16.06 -5.46 3.40
CA GLY A 81 -17.01 -4.43 2.98
C GLY A 81 -16.42 -3.01 2.98
N VAL A 82 -15.15 -2.87 3.22
CA VAL A 82 -14.47 -1.56 3.20
C VAL A 82 -13.57 -1.51 1.98
N SER A 83 -13.71 -0.46 1.16
CA SER A 83 -12.88 -0.26 -0.02
C SER A 83 -11.58 0.43 0.38
N ILE A 84 -10.47 -0.24 0.12
CA ILE A 84 -9.15 0.28 0.43
C ILE A 84 -8.42 0.58 -0.87
N PRO A 85 -7.78 1.73 -1.00
CA PRO A 85 -6.99 2.02 -2.19
C PRO A 85 -6.02 0.88 -2.48
N SER A 86 -5.90 0.51 -3.75
CA SER A 86 -5.00 -0.56 -4.14
C SER A 86 -4.22 -0.20 -5.39
N THR A 87 -3.10 -0.87 -5.55
CA THR A 87 -2.28 -0.75 -6.75
C THR A 87 -1.67 -2.11 -7.06
N SER A 88 -1.49 -2.37 -8.34
CA SER A 88 -0.82 -3.59 -8.80
C SER A 88 0.57 -3.23 -9.28
N ILE A 89 1.56 -3.96 -8.79
CA ILE A 89 2.96 -3.70 -9.13
C ILE A 89 3.55 -4.96 -9.77
N PRO A 90 4.03 -4.86 -11.02
CA PRO A 90 4.70 -6.00 -11.65
C PRO A 90 6.07 -6.20 -11.00
N VAL A 91 6.40 -7.46 -10.76
CA VAL A 91 7.68 -7.85 -10.15
C VAL A 91 8.54 -8.51 -11.23
N SER A 92 9.75 -8.02 -11.39
CA SER A 92 10.71 -8.61 -12.32
C SER A 92 12.08 -8.70 -11.67
N PRO A 93 12.93 -9.63 -12.13
CA PRO A 93 14.30 -9.73 -11.60
C PRO A 93 15.06 -8.43 -11.75
N GLY A 94 15.88 -8.09 -10.75
CA GLY A 94 16.74 -6.91 -10.77
C GLY A 94 16.04 -5.61 -10.38
N ARG A 95 14.75 -5.62 -10.14
CA ARG A 95 14.02 -4.43 -9.74
C ARG A 95 14.07 -4.27 -8.22
N ASN A 96 14.33 -3.05 -7.76
CA ASN A 96 14.33 -2.77 -6.32
C ASN A 96 12.89 -2.58 -5.83
N LEU A 97 12.29 -3.66 -5.39
CA LEU A 97 10.90 -3.66 -4.95
C LEU A 97 10.68 -2.78 -3.71
N ALA A 98 11.66 -2.73 -2.81
CA ALA A 98 11.54 -1.93 -1.60
C ALA A 98 11.33 -0.45 -1.90
N VAL A 99 12.10 0.09 -2.84
CA VAL A 99 11.95 1.49 -3.25
C VAL A 99 10.59 1.73 -3.89
N VAL A 100 10.14 0.80 -4.72
CA VAL A 100 8.83 0.93 -5.39
C VAL A 100 7.70 0.92 -4.36
N LEU A 101 7.75 0.02 -3.40
CA LEU A 101 6.73 -0.07 -2.35
C LEU A 101 6.72 1.18 -1.47
N GLU A 102 7.89 1.67 -1.08
CA GLU A 102 7.99 2.88 -0.28
C GLU A 102 7.40 4.08 -1.02
N THR A 103 7.75 4.22 -2.30
CA THR A 103 7.24 5.31 -3.12
C THR A 103 5.73 5.21 -3.30
N ALA A 104 5.21 4.00 -3.50
CA ALA A 104 3.77 3.78 -3.61
C ALA A 104 3.04 4.20 -2.34
N ALA A 105 3.60 3.86 -1.18
CA ALA A 105 3.00 4.24 0.11
C ALA A 105 3.00 5.75 0.31
N ILE A 106 4.11 6.40 0.00
CA ILE A 106 4.23 7.85 0.13
C ILE A 106 3.27 8.55 -0.83
N ASN A 107 3.20 8.10 -2.08
CA ASN A 107 2.31 8.68 -3.06
C ASN A 107 0.84 8.52 -2.67
N ASN A 108 0.48 7.37 -2.09
CA ASN A 108 -0.86 7.14 -1.59
C ASN A 108 -1.21 8.13 -0.48
N ARG A 109 -0.27 8.40 0.42
CA ARG A 109 -0.47 9.38 1.49
C ARG A 109 -0.69 10.77 0.91
N GLN A 110 0.07 11.14 -0.12
CA GLN A 110 -0.08 12.42 -0.79
C GLN A 110 -1.47 12.56 -1.42
N LYS A 111 -1.95 11.50 -2.07
CA LYS A 111 -3.30 11.51 -2.65
C LYS A 111 -4.38 11.68 -1.59
N LYS A 112 -4.22 11.06 -0.45
CA LYS A 112 -5.17 11.21 0.67
C LYS A 112 -5.20 12.63 1.18
N MET A 113 -4.10 13.35 1.07
CA MET A 113 -4.00 14.76 1.46
C MET A 113 -4.41 15.71 0.35
N GLY A 114 -4.93 15.19 -0.75
CA GLY A 114 -5.45 16.01 -1.85
C GLY A 114 -4.47 16.27 -2.98
N TYR A 115 -3.23 15.79 -2.89
CA TYR A 115 -2.25 16.00 -3.94
C TYR A 115 -2.19 14.79 -4.87
N ASN A 116 -2.25 15.04 -6.18
CA ASN A 116 -2.08 14.01 -7.19
C ASN A 116 -1.05 14.48 -8.21
N ALA A 117 0.13 13.84 -8.19
CA ALA A 117 1.24 14.23 -9.04
C ALA A 117 0.91 14.12 -10.53
N ALA A 118 0.18 13.06 -10.92
CA ALA A 118 -0.20 12.87 -12.31
C ALA A 118 -1.12 13.99 -12.79
N LYS A 119 -2.06 14.40 -11.95
CA LYS A 119 -2.97 15.49 -12.28
C LYS A 119 -2.22 16.81 -12.38
N GLU A 120 -1.29 17.06 -11.48
CA GLU A 120 -0.45 18.27 -11.54
C GLU A 120 0.33 18.32 -12.84
N LEU A 121 0.91 17.22 -13.26
CA LEU A 121 1.65 17.17 -14.51
C LEU A 121 0.76 17.49 -15.70
N LEU A 122 -0.46 16.93 -15.72
CA LEU A 122 -1.40 17.20 -16.81
C LEU A 122 -1.82 18.66 -16.86
N ILE A 123 -2.00 19.29 -15.70
CA ILE A 123 -2.30 20.71 -15.63
C ILE A 123 -1.16 21.51 -16.24
N ARG A 124 0.08 21.20 -15.89
CA ARG A 124 1.26 21.89 -16.44
C ARG A 124 1.41 21.70 -17.93
N LEU A 125 0.95 20.58 -18.45
CA LEU A 125 1.00 20.29 -19.87
C LEU A 125 -0.20 20.81 -20.65
N GLY A 126 -1.17 21.43 -19.96
CA GLY A 126 -2.37 21.93 -20.61
C GLY A 126 -3.39 20.87 -20.98
N LEU A 127 -3.30 19.68 -20.38
CA LEU A 127 -4.19 18.56 -20.69
C LEU A 127 -5.25 18.31 -19.61
N ASP A 128 -5.37 19.22 -18.68
CA ASP A 128 -6.21 19.10 -17.49
C ASP A 128 -7.71 19.09 -17.79
N ASP A 129 -8.13 19.81 -18.82
CA ASP A 129 -9.55 19.98 -19.13
C ASP A 129 -10.30 18.68 -19.39
N LYS A 130 -9.60 17.59 -19.62
CA LYS A 130 -10.22 16.30 -19.89
C LYS A 130 -10.27 15.40 -18.68
N MET A 131 -9.90 15.93 -17.53
CA MET A 131 -9.69 15.16 -16.31
C MET A 131 -10.67 15.60 -15.23
N ASP A 132 -11.87 15.30 -15.34
CA ASP A 132 -12.81 15.57 -14.26
C ASP A 132 -13.10 14.37 -13.39
#